data_073fa97cd6b10aa0b5e7295f326cefbd
#
_entry.id   073fa97cd6b10aa0b5e7295f326cefbd
#
_cell.length_a   1.000
_cell.length_b   1.000
_cell.length_c   1.000
_cell.angle_alpha   90.00
_cell.angle_beta   90.00
_cell.angle_gamma   90.00
#
_symmetry.space_group_name_H-M   'P 1'
#
loop_
_entity.id
_entity.type
_entity.pdbx_description
1 polymer ?
#
loop_
_entity_poly.entity_id
_entity_poly.type
_entity_poly.pdbx_seq_one_letter_code
_entity_poly.pdbx_strand_id
1 'polypeptide(L)'
;MGNVKRSPWLLHYDGSSCNGCDIEVLACLTPVYDAERFGIINTGDPMQADIFLITGGINKANQEVVRQLYNQMPRPKVVVAVGVCACTGGVFKECYNIIGGADTTIPVDIYVPGCAARPQAIIDGIVKAIDLWQEKANNPEYVHAMYESQEEKEEKEDKK
;
A
#
# COMPACT_ATOMS: atom_id res chain seq x y z
N MET A 1 -20.18 -11.72 16.89
CA MET A 1 -20.33 -10.62 15.93
C MET A 1 -20.07 -11.20 14.54
N GLY A 2 -21.03 -11.07 13.61
CA GLY A 2 -20.92 -11.67 12.29
C GLY A 2 -19.76 -11.06 11.51
N ASN A 3 -19.01 -11.93 10.85
CA ASN A 3 -17.89 -11.58 9.99
C ASN A 3 -18.44 -10.79 8.79
N VAL A 4 -18.51 -9.46 8.89
CA VAL A 4 -18.93 -8.62 7.78
C VAL A 4 -17.76 -8.62 6.79
N LYS A 5 -17.89 -9.39 5.72
CA LYS A 5 -16.99 -9.30 4.57
C LYS A 5 -17.16 -7.91 3.98
N ARG A 6 -16.30 -7.00 4.37
CA ARG A 6 -16.24 -5.67 3.76
C ARG A 6 -15.49 -5.77 2.43
N SER A 7 -15.87 -4.93 1.49
CA SER A 7 -15.18 -4.73 0.23
C SER A 7 -14.13 -3.63 0.44
N PRO A 8 -12.85 -3.95 0.58
CA PRO A 8 -11.83 -2.93 0.82
C PRO A 8 -11.59 -2.10 -0.44
N TRP A 9 -11.28 -0.83 -0.24
CA TRP A 9 -10.94 0.09 -1.31
C TRP A 9 -9.42 0.17 -1.46
N LEU A 10 -8.98 0.14 -2.71
CA LEU A 10 -7.57 0.08 -3.08
C LEU A 10 -7.12 1.43 -3.64
N LEU A 11 -6.07 2.01 -3.05
CA LEU A 11 -5.38 3.17 -3.59
C LEU A 11 -4.11 2.70 -4.29
N HIS A 12 -3.98 2.96 -5.58
CA HIS A 12 -2.75 2.73 -6.33
C HIS A 12 -1.96 4.04 -6.46
N TYR A 13 -0.66 3.97 -6.19
CA TYR A 13 0.27 5.09 -6.34
C TYR A 13 1.57 4.63 -7.00
N ASP A 14 1.98 5.35 -8.05
CA ASP A 14 3.28 5.17 -8.70
C ASP A 14 4.33 6.08 -8.05
N GLY A 15 5.32 5.47 -7.43
CA GLY A 15 6.42 6.17 -6.76
C GLY A 15 7.41 6.82 -7.73
N SER A 16 8.01 6.06 -8.59
CA SER A 16 8.82 6.44 -9.75
C SER A 16 9.20 5.17 -10.50
N SER A 17 8.23 4.67 -11.25
CA SER A 17 8.38 3.41 -11.98
C SER A 17 8.73 3.64 -13.45
N CYS A 18 9.08 2.55 -14.13
CA CYS A 18 9.10 2.50 -15.58
C CYS A 18 7.71 2.25 -16.18
N ASN A 19 6.64 2.34 -15.36
CA ASN A 19 5.25 2.02 -15.66
C ASN A 19 4.96 0.55 -15.98
N GLY A 20 5.93 -0.36 -15.93
CA GLY A 20 5.70 -1.78 -16.18
C GLY A 20 4.76 -2.42 -15.17
N CYS A 21 5.01 -2.21 -13.88
CA CYS A 21 4.13 -2.70 -12.81
C CYS A 21 2.78 -2.00 -12.79
N ASP A 22 2.72 -0.73 -13.17
CA ASP A 22 1.48 0.06 -13.22
C ASP A 22 0.52 -0.47 -14.27
N ILE A 23 1.05 -0.78 -15.46
CA ILE A 23 0.29 -1.42 -16.54
C ILE A 23 -0.26 -2.77 -16.07
N GLU A 24 0.54 -3.56 -15.36
CA GLU A 24 0.11 -4.86 -14.83
C GLU A 24 -0.92 -4.72 -13.71
N VAL A 25 -0.82 -3.69 -12.85
CA VAL A 25 -1.85 -3.35 -11.85
C VAL A 25 -3.16 -2.96 -12.55
N LEU A 26 -3.10 -2.11 -13.56
CA LEU A 26 -4.28 -1.74 -14.33
C LEU A 26 -4.86 -2.94 -15.08
N ALA A 27 -4.02 -3.84 -15.58
CA ALA A 27 -4.47 -5.08 -16.21
C ALA A 27 -5.29 -5.95 -15.24
N CYS A 28 -4.95 -5.97 -13.94
CA CYS A 28 -5.72 -6.70 -12.93
C CYS A 28 -7.18 -6.23 -12.83
N LEU A 29 -7.44 -4.95 -13.11
CA LEU A 29 -8.79 -4.36 -13.08
C LEU A 29 -9.57 -4.59 -14.38
N THR A 30 -8.93 -5.11 -15.42
CA THR A 30 -9.61 -5.40 -16.69
C THR A 30 -10.49 -6.66 -16.60
N PRO A 31 -11.47 -6.83 -17.49
CA PRO A 31 -12.36 -8.01 -17.50
C PRO A 31 -11.62 -9.36 -17.63
N VAL A 32 -10.38 -9.38 -18.14
CA VAL A 32 -9.59 -10.60 -18.30
C VAL A 32 -9.19 -11.18 -16.93
N TYR A 33 -8.79 -10.32 -16.00
CA TYR A 33 -8.35 -10.72 -14.67
C TYR A 33 -9.39 -10.47 -13.59
N ASP A 34 -10.24 -9.46 -13.80
CA ASP A 34 -11.40 -9.16 -12.97
C ASP A 34 -11.11 -9.19 -11.47
N ALA A 35 -10.14 -8.39 -11.04
CA ALA A 35 -9.78 -8.30 -9.63
C ALA A 35 -10.94 -7.79 -8.76
N GLU A 36 -11.89 -7.04 -9.33
CA GLU A 36 -13.09 -6.55 -8.64
C GLU A 36 -14.00 -7.68 -8.12
N ARG A 37 -13.93 -8.88 -8.72
CA ARG A 37 -14.66 -10.07 -8.23
C ARG A 37 -14.28 -10.45 -6.79
N PHE A 38 -13.12 -10.04 -6.31
CA PHE A 38 -12.70 -10.22 -4.92
C PHE A 38 -13.24 -9.13 -3.98
N GLY A 39 -14.07 -8.22 -4.50
CA GLY A 39 -14.72 -7.16 -3.74
C GLY A 39 -13.88 -5.90 -3.58
N ILE A 40 -12.78 -5.75 -4.32
CA ILE A 40 -11.95 -4.54 -4.30
C ILE A 40 -12.50 -3.49 -5.26
N ILE A 41 -12.40 -2.23 -4.83
CA ILE A 41 -12.74 -1.06 -5.64
C ILE A 41 -11.51 -0.17 -5.70
N ASN A 42 -11.06 0.19 -6.89
CA ASN A 42 -9.97 1.16 -7.05
C ASN A 42 -10.48 2.59 -6.82
N THR A 43 -9.80 3.33 -5.98
CA THR A 43 -10.13 4.73 -5.66
C THR A 43 -8.92 5.63 -5.81
N GLY A 44 -9.16 6.90 -6.12
CA GLY A 44 -8.13 7.95 -6.10
C GLY A 44 -8.10 8.74 -4.78
N ASP A 45 -8.99 8.43 -3.84
CA ASP A 45 -9.11 9.15 -2.57
C ASP A 45 -8.43 8.35 -1.44
N PRO A 46 -7.32 8.84 -0.87
CA PRO A 46 -6.64 8.17 0.22
C PRO A 46 -7.50 8.06 1.49
N MET A 47 -8.44 8.98 1.70
CA MET A 47 -9.29 8.96 2.90
C MET A 47 -10.35 7.83 2.87
N GLN A 48 -10.56 7.21 1.72
CA GLN A 48 -11.49 6.09 1.56
C GLN A 48 -10.76 4.74 1.38
N ALA A 49 -9.44 4.76 1.22
CA ALA A 49 -8.67 3.58 0.88
C ALA A 49 -8.26 2.78 2.12
N ASP A 50 -8.42 1.46 2.04
CA ASP A 50 -8.02 0.48 3.06
C ASP A 50 -6.69 -0.20 2.71
N ILE A 51 -6.44 -0.40 1.41
CA ILE A 51 -5.24 -1.04 0.90
C ILE A 51 -4.46 -0.04 0.06
N PHE A 52 -3.19 0.19 0.42
CA PHE A 52 -2.27 1.04 -0.33
C PHE A 52 -1.35 0.18 -1.18
N LEU A 53 -1.54 0.22 -2.49
CA LEU A 53 -0.71 -0.49 -3.45
C LEU A 53 0.27 0.49 -4.07
N ILE A 54 1.56 0.29 -3.80
CA ILE A 54 2.63 1.17 -4.27
C ILE A 54 3.52 0.44 -5.28
N THR A 55 3.77 1.09 -6.40
CA THR A 55 4.70 0.65 -7.45
C THR A 55 5.89 1.61 -7.53
N GLY A 56 6.97 1.18 -8.15
CA GLY A 56 8.16 2.00 -8.34
C GLY A 56 8.99 2.22 -7.07
N GLY A 57 10.17 2.80 -7.23
CA GLY A 57 11.06 3.16 -6.13
C GLY A 57 10.71 4.52 -5.52
N ILE A 58 11.15 4.74 -4.30
CA ILE A 58 10.95 6.03 -3.64
C ILE A 58 12.12 6.94 -3.98
N ASN A 59 11.80 8.13 -4.48
CA ASN A 59 12.76 9.20 -4.73
C ASN A 59 12.60 10.34 -3.70
N LYS A 60 13.56 11.25 -3.66
CA LYS A 60 13.57 12.38 -2.72
C LYS A 60 12.37 13.33 -2.89
N ALA A 61 11.83 13.42 -4.10
CA ALA A 61 10.71 14.31 -4.39
C ALA A 61 9.36 13.72 -3.95
N ASN A 62 9.17 12.39 -4.11
CA ASN A 62 7.90 11.74 -3.79
C ASN A 62 7.83 11.13 -2.38
N GLN A 63 8.95 11.09 -1.66
CA GLN A 63 9.01 10.54 -0.30
C GLN A 63 7.95 11.15 0.61
N GLU A 64 7.87 12.48 0.61
CA GLU A 64 6.92 13.18 1.46
C GLU A 64 5.46 12.95 1.02
N VAL A 65 5.22 12.90 -0.29
CA VAL A 65 3.89 12.60 -0.84
C VAL A 65 3.42 11.20 -0.39
N VAL A 66 4.29 10.20 -0.49
CA VAL A 66 3.98 8.82 -0.05
C VAL A 66 3.65 8.79 1.44
N ARG A 67 4.40 9.52 2.27
CA ARG A 67 4.15 9.64 3.70
C ARG A 67 2.81 10.30 3.98
N GLN A 68 2.49 11.40 3.28
CA GLN A 68 1.22 12.10 3.42
C GLN A 68 0.04 11.22 3.02
N LEU A 69 0.11 10.53 1.88
CA LEU A 69 -0.93 9.59 1.44
C LEU A 69 -1.16 8.51 2.48
N TYR A 70 -0.07 7.90 2.98
CA TYR A 70 -0.17 6.89 4.03
C TYR A 70 -0.83 7.44 5.29
N ASN A 71 -0.52 8.65 5.73
CA ASN A 71 -1.08 9.25 6.92
C ASN A 71 -2.57 9.61 6.76
N GLN A 72 -3.00 10.00 5.55
CA GLN A 72 -4.39 10.33 5.25
C GLN A 72 -5.31 9.11 5.21
N MET A 73 -4.76 7.92 4.96
CA MET A 73 -5.56 6.69 4.93
C MET A 73 -6.10 6.34 6.31
N PRO A 74 -7.39 5.95 6.41
CA PRO A 74 -7.98 5.49 7.66
C PRO A 74 -7.32 4.21 8.17
N ARG A 75 -7.62 3.83 9.37
CA ARG A 75 -7.17 2.58 10.00
C ARG A 75 -8.35 1.63 10.18
N PRO A 76 -8.15 0.33 10.09
CA PRO A 76 -6.91 -0.39 9.75
C PRO A 76 -6.56 -0.27 8.27
N LYS A 77 -5.28 -0.26 7.95
CA LYS A 77 -4.75 -0.18 6.58
C LYS A 77 -3.66 -1.21 6.33
N VAL A 78 -3.49 -1.60 5.08
CA VAL A 78 -2.47 -2.54 4.62
C VAL A 78 -1.70 -1.95 3.45
N VAL A 79 -0.39 -2.08 3.46
CA VAL A 79 0.50 -1.60 2.41
C VAL A 79 1.09 -2.76 1.63
N VAL A 80 0.93 -2.72 0.31
CA VAL A 80 1.43 -3.72 -0.63
C VAL A 80 2.44 -3.08 -1.58
N ALA A 81 3.70 -3.48 -1.50
CA ALA A 81 4.75 -3.07 -2.43
C ALA A 81 4.79 -4.01 -3.63
N VAL A 82 4.55 -3.47 -4.82
CA VAL A 82 4.49 -4.25 -6.07
C VAL A 82 5.68 -3.95 -6.97
N GLY A 83 6.34 -5.03 -7.37
CA GLY A 83 7.52 -4.99 -8.21
C GLY A 83 8.81 -4.76 -7.44
N VAL A 84 9.93 -5.17 -8.03
CA VAL A 84 11.25 -5.13 -7.40
C VAL A 84 11.67 -3.70 -7.02
N CYS A 85 11.21 -2.68 -7.76
CA CYS A 85 11.53 -1.30 -7.47
C CYS A 85 10.86 -0.83 -6.17
N ALA A 86 9.58 -1.16 -5.95
CA ALA A 86 8.88 -0.86 -4.71
C ALA A 86 9.41 -1.71 -3.55
N CYS A 87 9.81 -2.96 -3.79
CA CYS A 87 10.30 -3.85 -2.75
C CYS A 87 11.68 -3.45 -2.21
N THR A 88 12.62 -3.09 -3.10
CA THR A 88 14.04 -2.89 -2.73
C THR A 88 14.73 -1.72 -3.41
N GLY A 89 14.04 -0.98 -4.28
CA GLY A 89 14.63 0.00 -5.18
C GLY A 89 15.07 -0.58 -6.53
N GLY A 90 15.16 -1.92 -6.64
CA GLY A 90 15.50 -2.63 -7.86
C GLY A 90 16.81 -2.19 -8.49
N VAL A 91 16.83 -2.09 -9.82
CA VAL A 91 17.99 -1.62 -10.60
C VAL A 91 18.37 -0.17 -10.29
N PHE A 92 17.40 0.63 -9.80
CA PHE A 92 17.60 2.05 -9.55
C PHE A 92 18.07 2.37 -8.13
N LYS A 93 18.30 1.36 -7.27
CA LYS A 93 18.63 1.52 -5.85
C LYS A 93 19.83 2.45 -5.61
N GLU A 94 20.82 2.42 -6.47
CA GLU A 94 22.05 3.23 -6.34
C GLU A 94 21.99 4.56 -7.11
N CYS A 95 20.87 4.90 -7.73
CA CYS A 95 20.71 6.18 -8.41
C CYS A 95 20.66 7.32 -7.38
N TYR A 96 21.30 8.45 -7.70
CA TYR A 96 21.48 9.59 -6.80
C TYR A 96 20.20 10.17 -6.17
N ASN A 97 19.07 10.00 -6.84
CA ASN A 97 17.77 10.53 -6.39
C ASN A 97 16.86 9.46 -5.78
N ILE A 98 17.18 8.18 -5.94
CA ILE A 98 16.39 7.07 -5.37
C ILE A 98 16.86 6.79 -3.95
N ILE A 99 15.91 6.75 -3.01
CA ILE A 99 16.16 6.44 -1.60
C ILE A 99 16.15 4.93 -1.37
N GLY A 100 15.27 4.22 -2.10
CA GLY A 100 15.16 2.77 -1.98
C GLY A 100 13.75 2.26 -2.29
N GLY A 101 13.36 1.18 -1.64
CA GLY A 101 12.01 0.63 -1.67
C GLY A 101 11.03 1.42 -0.83
N ALA A 102 9.77 1.04 -0.86
CA ALA A 102 8.70 1.68 -0.11
C ALA A 102 8.90 1.59 1.42
N ASP A 103 9.56 0.53 1.88
CA ASP A 103 9.89 0.27 3.29
C ASP A 103 10.83 1.31 3.91
N THR A 104 11.55 2.06 3.10
CA THR A 104 12.38 3.17 3.58
C THR A 104 11.58 4.38 4.06
N THR A 105 10.31 4.45 3.71
CA THR A 105 9.46 5.63 3.96
C THR A 105 8.21 5.31 4.78
N ILE A 106 7.57 4.18 4.49
CA ILE A 106 6.35 3.72 5.16
C ILE A 106 6.48 2.23 5.51
N PRO A 107 5.78 1.74 6.54
CA PRO A 107 5.77 0.31 6.84
C PRO A 107 5.06 -0.45 5.72
N VAL A 108 5.69 -1.52 5.23
CA VAL A 108 5.15 -2.39 4.18
C VAL A 108 4.76 -3.72 4.80
N ASP A 109 3.53 -4.16 4.54
CA ASP A 109 3.00 -5.42 5.06
C ASP A 109 3.25 -6.59 4.10
N ILE A 110 3.11 -6.35 2.80
CA ILE A 110 3.20 -7.40 1.77
C ILE A 110 4.10 -6.95 0.63
N TYR A 111 4.95 -7.87 0.18
CA TYR A 111 5.83 -7.67 -0.97
C TYR A 111 5.43 -8.59 -2.11
N VAL A 112 5.25 -8.04 -3.31
CA VAL A 112 4.96 -8.76 -4.54
C VAL A 112 6.14 -8.55 -5.49
N PRO A 113 7.13 -9.47 -5.51
CA PRO A 113 8.31 -9.31 -6.35
C PRO A 113 7.99 -9.55 -7.82
N GLY A 114 8.76 -8.92 -8.68
CA GLY A 114 8.71 -9.09 -10.14
C GLY A 114 9.22 -7.84 -10.87
N CYS A 115 9.62 -8.00 -12.12
CA CYS A 115 10.05 -6.89 -12.96
C CYS A 115 9.60 -7.15 -14.42
N ALA A 116 8.36 -6.82 -14.73
CA ALA A 116 7.24 -6.40 -13.90
C ALA A 116 6.61 -7.58 -13.13
N ALA A 117 5.90 -7.31 -12.05
CA ALA A 117 5.09 -8.31 -11.37
C ALA A 117 3.90 -8.69 -12.26
N ARG A 118 3.63 -9.98 -12.40
CA ARG A 118 2.52 -10.47 -13.24
C ARG A 118 1.18 -10.21 -12.55
N PRO A 119 0.08 -10.00 -13.32
CA PRO A 119 -1.24 -9.75 -12.76
C PRO A 119 -1.69 -10.81 -11.74
N GLN A 120 -1.41 -12.09 -12.00
CA GLN A 120 -1.75 -13.17 -11.08
C GLN A 120 -1.07 -13.00 -9.72
N ALA A 121 0.23 -12.67 -9.72
CA ALA A 121 0.98 -12.44 -8.49
C ALA A 121 0.50 -11.19 -7.73
N ILE A 122 0.08 -10.15 -8.47
CA ILE A 122 -0.50 -8.95 -7.89
C ILE A 122 -1.84 -9.29 -7.22
N ILE A 123 -2.70 -10.03 -7.90
CA ILE A 123 -4.00 -10.47 -7.36
C ILE A 123 -3.80 -11.34 -6.11
N ASP A 124 -2.86 -12.28 -6.13
CA ASP A 124 -2.53 -13.09 -4.96
C ASP A 124 -2.05 -12.22 -3.79
N GLY A 125 -1.27 -11.18 -4.07
CA GLY A 125 -0.85 -10.18 -3.09
C GLY A 125 -2.02 -9.39 -2.51
N ILE A 126 -2.96 -8.97 -3.36
CA ILE A 126 -4.17 -8.24 -2.94
C ILE A 126 -5.08 -9.15 -2.09
N VAL A 127 -5.27 -10.40 -2.47
CA VAL A 127 -6.08 -11.35 -1.69
C VAL A 127 -5.49 -11.53 -0.29
N LYS A 128 -4.18 -11.70 -0.17
CA LYS A 128 -3.50 -11.74 1.13
C LYS A 128 -3.66 -10.41 1.91
N ALA A 129 -3.66 -9.28 1.21
CA ALA A 129 -3.88 -7.99 1.84
C ALA A 129 -5.30 -7.87 2.40
N ILE A 130 -6.30 -8.41 1.71
CA ILE A 130 -7.69 -8.46 2.20
C ILE A 130 -7.77 -9.28 3.48
N ASP A 131 -7.15 -10.47 3.51
CA ASP A 131 -7.15 -11.34 4.69
C ASP A 131 -6.46 -10.65 5.87
N LEU A 132 -5.30 -10.06 5.64
CA LEU A 132 -4.56 -9.32 6.68
C LEU A 132 -5.33 -8.08 7.16
N TRP A 133 -5.99 -7.36 6.26
CA TRP A 133 -6.81 -6.20 6.63
C TRP A 133 -8.00 -6.61 7.51
N GLN A 134 -8.65 -7.74 7.19
CA GLN A 134 -9.74 -8.28 8.02
C GLN A 134 -9.22 -8.73 9.39
N GLU A 135 -8.05 -9.33 9.46
CA GLU A 135 -7.41 -9.72 10.72
C GLU A 135 -7.10 -8.49 11.58
N LYS A 136 -6.50 -7.45 10.99
CA LYS A 136 -6.24 -6.17 11.66
C LYS A 136 -7.53 -5.49 12.15
N ALA A 137 -8.60 -5.54 11.36
CA ALA A 137 -9.90 -4.95 11.71
C ALA A 137 -10.62 -5.71 12.84
N ASN A 138 -10.38 -7.01 12.97
CA ASN A 138 -11.00 -7.85 14.00
C ASN A 138 -10.20 -7.90 15.31
N ASN A 139 -8.96 -7.40 15.33
CA ASN A 139 -8.11 -7.39 16.52
C ASN A 139 -8.22 -6.05 17.28
N PRO A 140 -8.95 -6.00 18.42
CA PRO A 140 -9.14 -4.77 19.18
C PRO A 140 -7.85 -4.22 19.79
N GLU A 141 -6.86 -5.07 20.10
CA GLU A 141 -5.56 -4.61 20.62
C GLU A 141 -4.77 -3.86 19.57
N TYR A 142 -4.83 -4.30 18.32
CA TYR A 142 -4.16 -3.61 17.21
C TYR A 142 -4.77 -2.23 16.96
N VAL A 143 -6.09 -2.12 17.06
CA VAL A 143 -6.81 -0.85 16.94
C VAL A 143 -6.45 0.07 18.11
N HIS A 144 -6.42 -0.43 19.36
CA HIS A 144 -6.14 0.36 20.57
C HIS A 144 -4.68 0.88 20.59
N ALA A 145 -3.70 0.03 20.36
CA ALA A 145 -2.29 0.39 20.32
C ALA A 145 -1.95 1.45 19.24
N MET A 146 -2.77 1.51 18.20
CA MET A 146 -2.61 2.51 17.14
C MET A 146 -3.19 3.88 17.51
N TYR A 147 -4.20 3.96 18.36
CA TYR A 147 -4.72 5.23 18.89
C TYR A 147 -3.73 5.84 19.89
N GLU A 148 -3.20 5.07 20.82
CA GLU A 148 -2.22 5.52 21.83
C GLU A 148 -0.96 6.10 21.17
N SER A 149 -0.47 5.51 20.08
CA SER A 149 0.73 6.00 19.38
C SER A 149 0.50 7.32 18.60
N GLN A 150 -0.74 7.74 18.39
CA GLN A 150 -1.06 9.04 17.77
C GLN A 150 -1.16 10.15 18.80
N GLU A 151 -1.81 9.91 19.93
CA GLU A 151 -1.90 10.86 21.03
C GLU A 151 -0.50 11.25 21.53
N GLU A 152 0.43 10.27 21.63
CA GLU A 152 1.82 10.54 22.00
C GLU A 152 2.61 11.36 20.96
N LYS A 153 2.24 11.31 19.69
CA LYS A 153 2.89 12.10 18.63
C LYS A 153 2.35 13.51 18.55
N GLU A 154 1.04 13.68 18.68
CA GLU A 154 0.39 14.98 18.73
C GLU A 154 0.85 15.77 19.97
N GLU A 155 0.96 15.12 21.14
CA GLU A 155 1.52 15.76 22.35
C GLU A 155 2.99 16.17 22.23
N LYS A 156 3.76 15.53 21.36
CA LYS A 156 5.17 15.87 21.13
C LYS A 156 5.35 16.98 20.08
N GLU A 157 4.41 17.14 19.18
CA GLU A 157 4.39 18.25 18.21
C GLU A 157 3.89 19.55 18.84
N ASP A 158 2.89 19.51 19.72
CA ASP A 158 2.40 20.67 20.47
C ASP A 158 3.38 21.22 21.52
N LYS A 159 4.39 20.45 21.88
CA LYS A 159 5.44 20.86 22.83
C LYS A 159 6.72 21.41 22.18
N LYS A 160 6.71 21.64 20.86
CA LYS A 160 7.86 22.16 20.10
C LYS A 160 7.56 23.53 19.51
#